data_c98e9ab02a52f174545925fa46b91e60
#
_entry.id   c98e9ab02a52f174545925fa46b91e60
#
_cell.length_a   1.000
_cell.length_b   1.000
_cell.length_c   1.000
_cell.angle_alpha   90.00
_cell.angle_beta   90.00
_cell.angle_gamma   90.00
#
_symmetry.space_group_name_H-M   'P 1'
#
loop_
_entity.id
_entity.type
_entity.pdbx_description
1 polymer ?
#
loop_
_entity_poly.entity_id
_entity_poly.type
_entity_poly.pdbx_seq_one_letter_code
_entity_poly.pdbx_strand_id
1 'polypeptide(L)'
;MMAKEDRRRFTLDWFVAHPTVEVRPWRDPVIDQCGFDARHVYVETYWLPVLGPSAVLALRRVAEWLDQNPTGVDINLVDFGASLGVGTGTGRNTQINRTLARLVDFRLARIHAEHLEVATTLGPLPTGLRRRLPLPLLDSLAEHDRCRRAS
;
A
#
# COMPACT_ATOMS: atom_id res chain seq x y z
N MET A 1 -12.60 17.66 12.80
CA MET A 1 -11.73 16.54 12.37
C MET A 1 -12.55 15.27 12.21
N MET A 2 -12.38 14.57 11.11
CA MET A 2 -13.16 13.37 10.80
C MET A 2 -12.64 12.18 11.63
N ALA A 3 -13.54 11.39 12.24
CA ALA A 3 -13.17 10.17 12.96
C ALA A 3 -12.60 9.12 12.01
N LYS A 4 -11.82 8.17 12.54
CA LYS A 4 -11.19 7.11 11.74
C LYS A 4 -12.22 6.29 10.95
N GLU A 5 -13.34 5.95 11.61
CA GLU A 5 -14.43 5.18 10.97
C GLU A 5 -15.08 5.95 9.84
N ASP A 6 -15.25 7.27 10.01
CA ASP A 6 -15.82 8.12 8.98
C ASP A 6 -14.89 8.24 7.78
N ARG A 7 -13.57 8.36 8.02
CA ARG A 7 -12.56 8.35 6.95
C ARG A 7 -12.59 7.03 6.18
N ARG A 8 -12.71 5.91 6.91
CA ARG A 8 -12.78 4.58 6.30
C ARG A 8 -14.02 4.45 5.41
N ARG A 9 -15.16 4.90 5.93
CA ARG A 9 -16.42 4.89 5.17
C ARG A 9 -16.32 5.75 3.92
N PHE A 10 -15.78 6.95 4.05
CA PHE A 10 -15.55 7.85 2.92
C PHE A 10 -14.68 7.17 1.84
N THR A 11 -13.60 6.53 2.25
CA THR A 11 -12.69 5.83 1.33
C THR A 11 -13.41 4.70 0.60
N LEU A 12 -14.15 3.87 1.32
CA LEU A 12 -14.89 2.76 0.71
C LEU A 12 -15.97 3.26 -0.25
N ASP A 13 -16.70 4.31 0.12
CA ASP A 13 -17.71 4.91 -0.73
C ASP A 13 -17.11 5.52 -2.00
N TRP A 14 -15.91 6.09 -1.89
CA TRP A 14 -15.20 6.61 -3.04
C TRP A 14 -14.87 5.49 -4.05
N PHE A 15 -14.43 4.32 -3.59
CA PHE A 15 -14.17 3.18 -4.47
C PHE A 15 -15.45 2.67 -5.14
N VAL A 16 -16.58 2.68 -4.44
CA VAL A 16 -17.87 2.31 -5.04
C VAL A 16 -18.23 3.27 -6.18
N ALA A 17 -17.96 4.56 -6.00
CA ALA A 17 -18.24 5.58 -7.01
C ALA A 17 -17.23 5.54 -8.18
N HIS A 18 -16.08 4.86 -8.00
CA HIS A 18 -15.00 4.80 -8.98
C HIS A 18 -14.62 3.34 -9.27
N PRO A 19 -15.49 2.56 -9.92
CA PRO A 19 -15.19 1.14 -10.20
C PRO A 19 -13.99 0.96 -11.12
N THR A 20 -13.67 1.95 -11.93
CA THR A 20 -12.37 2.08 -12.61
C THR A 20 -11.65 3.28 -12.01
N VAL A 21 -10.48 3.03 -11.44
CA VAL A 21 -9.71 4.02 -10.71
C VAL A 21 -8.50 4.41 -11.53
N GLU A 22 -8.30 5.72 -11.72
CA GLU A 22 -7.02 6.21 -12.21
C GLU A 22 -6.02 6.21 -11.07
N VAL A 23 -4.92 5.46 -11.23
CA VAL A 23 -3.87 5.34 -10.23
C VAL A 23 -2.62 6.04 -10.72
N ARG A 24 -2.04 6.88 -9.86
CA ARG A 24 -0.81 7.63 -10.13
C ARG A 24 0.22 7.36 -9.05
N PRO A 25 1.51 7.51 -9.34
CA PRO A 25 2.52 7.35 -8.29
C PRO A 25 2.46 8.52 -7.30
N TRP A 26 2.52 8.18 -6.02
CA TRP A 26 2.67 9.18 -4.94
C TRP A 26 4.16 9.32 -4.65
N ARG A 27 4.75 10.38 -5.14
CA ARG A 27 6.18 10.65 -4.99
C ARG A 27 6.44 11.41 -3.70
N ASP A 28 7.46 10.98 -2.97
CA ASP A 28 8.00 11.67 -1.81
C ASP A 28 9.53 11.66 -1.95
N PRO A 29 10.16 12.82 -2.20
CA PRO A 29 11.60 12.87 -2.45
C PRO A 29 12.45 12.30 -1.31
N VAL A 30 12.02 12.45 -0.06
CA VAL A 30 12.75 11.91 1.09
C VAL A 30 12.67 10.39 1.10
N ILE A 31 11.47 9.84 0.95
CA ILE A 31 11.26 8.39 0.95
C ILE A 31 11.89 7.76 -0.31
N ASP A 32 11.81 8.43 -1.45
CA ASP A 32 12.42 7.94 -2.69
C ASP A 32 13.93 7.75 -2.55
N GLN A 33 14.61 8.57 -1.72
CA GLN A 33 16.05 8.46 -1.48
C GLN A 33 16.43 7.39 -0.46
N CYS A 34 15.63 7.23 0.60
CA CYS A 34 15.99 6.36 1.73
C CYS A 34 15.12 5.12 1.85
N GLY A 35 14.07 5.01 1.05
CA GLY A 35 13.10 3.92 1.13
C GLY A 35 13.43 2.73 0.24
N PHE A 36 12.48 1.84 0.15
CA PHE A 36 12.58 0.58 -0.59
C PHE A 36 11.47 0.52 -1.64
N ASP A 37 11.82 0.09 -2.84
CA ASP A 37 10.80 -0.21 -3.85
C ASP A 37 9.75 -1.16 -3.26
N ALA A 38 8.49 -0.97 -3.62
CA ALA A 38 7.40 -1.80 -3.11
C ALA A 38 7.59 -3.30 -3.40
N ARG A 39 8.43 -3.62 -4.39
CA ARG A 39 8.76 -5.01 -4.77
C ARG A 39 10.00 -5.53 -4.07
N HIS A 40 10.67 -4.70 -3.25
CA HIS A 40 11.89 -5.07 -2.54
C HIS A 40 11.58 -6.07 -1.42
N VAL A 41 12.53 -6.96 -1.16
CA VAL A 41 12.41 -7.98 -0.11
C VAL A 41 12.15 -7.39 1.28
N TYR A 42 12.62 -6.18 1.55
CA TYR A 42 12.35 -5.48 2.81
C TYR A 42 10.84 -5.34 3.06
N VAL A 43 10.09 -4.95 2.04
CA VAL A 43 8.63 -4.78 2.14
C VAL A 43 7.95 -6.12 2.42
N GLU A 44 8.34 -7.14 1.67
CA GLU A 44 7.83 -8.50 1.80
C GLU A 44 8.18 -9.13 3.16
N THR A 45 9.26 -8.70 3.79
CA THR A 45 9.69 -9.24 5.07
C THR A 45 9.10 -8.45 6.25
N TYR A 46 9.21 -7.13 6.25
CA TYR A 46 8.93 -6.30 7.42
C TYR A 46 7.60 -5.57 7.37
N TRP A 47 7.15 -5.17 6.20
CA TRP A 47 5.83 -4.56 6.05
C TRP A 47 4.70 -5.59 5.97
N LEU A 48 4.99 -6.80 5.52
CA LEU A 48 3.98 -7.85 5.32
C LEU A 48 3.20 -8.18 6.61
N PRO A 49 3.83 -8.39 7.78
CA PRO A 49 3.07 -8.68 9.00
C PRO A 49 2.15 -7.52 9.43
N VAL A 50 2.46 -6.30 9.02
CA VAL A 50 1.69 -5.10 9.36
C VAL A 50 0.54 -4.90 8.39
N LEU A 51 0.81 -4.99 7.09
CA LEU A 51 -0.18 -4.71 6.04
C LEU A 51 -1.06 -5.89 5.69
N GLY A 52 -0.52 -7.10 5.83
CA GLY A 52 -1.15 -8.31 5.34
C GLY A 52 -0.83 -8.60 3.87
N PRO A 53 -1.04 -9.87 3.44
CA PRO A 53 -0.61 -10.32 2.12
C PRO A 53 -1.31 -9.62 0.96
N SER A 54 -2.61 -9.39 1.04
CA SER A 54 -3.35 -8.77 -0.06
C SER A 54 -2.88 -7.33 -0.31
N ALA A 55 -2.61 -6.56 0.75
CA ALA A 55 -2.12 -5.19 0.64
C ALA A 55 -0.71 -5.13 0.03
N VAL A 56 0.18 -6.02 0.47
CA VAL A 56 1.55 -6.09 -0.09
C VAL A 56 1.50 -6.49 -1.56
N LEU A 57 0.70 -7.48 -1.92
CA LEU A 57 0.56 -7.88 -3.32
C LEU A 57 -0.04 -6.77 -4.18
N ALA A 58 -1.02 -6.04 -3.65
CA ALA A 58 -1.59 -4.89 -4.34
C ALA A 58 -0.54 -3.81 -4.60
N LEU A 59 0.28 -3.47 -3.60
CA LEU A 59 1.38 -2.52 -3.76
C LEU A 59 2.37 -2.95 -4.83
N ARG A 60 2.78 -4.22 -4.80
CA ARG A 60 3.74 -4.77 -5.75
C ARG A 60 3.20 -4.71 -7.17
N ARG A 61 1.93 -5.07 -7.35
CA ARG A 61 1.29 -5.05 -8.66
C ARG A 61 1.14 -3.63 -9.22
N VAL A 62 0.71 -2.71 -8.37
CA VAL A 62 0.59 -1.29 -8.76
C VAL A 62 1.96 -0.71 -9.09
N ALA A 63 2.99 -1.01 -8.31
CA ALA A 63 4.35 -0.55 -8.59
C ALA A 63 4.84 -1.03 -9.96
N GLU A 64 4.54 -2.28 -10.31
CA GLU A 64 4.88 -2.83 -11.62
C GLU A 64 4.18 -2.08 -12.76
N TRP A 65 2.88 -1.84 -12.61
CA TRP A 65 2.11 -1.11 -13.64
C TRP A 65 2.57 0.34 -13.78
N LEU A 66 2.89 1.02 -12.67
CA LEU A 66 3.34 2.41 -12.70
C LEU A 66 4.78 2.53 -13.22
N ASP A 67 5.58 1.49 -13.07
CA ASP A 67 6.91 1.43 -13.68
C ASP A 67 6.81 1.45 -15.22
N GLN A 68 5.83 0.73 -15.75
CA GLN A 68 5.54 0.69 -17.18
C GLN A 68 4.75 1.91 -17.65
N ASN A 69 4.00 2.55 -16.78
CA ASN A 69 3.13 3.69 -17.07
C ASN A 69 3.34 4.80 -16.02
N PRO A 70 4.47 5.53 -16.10
CA PRO A 70 4.86 6.47 -15.02
C PRO A 70 3.89 7.63 -14.77
N THR A 71 3.05 7.97 -15.73
CA THR A 71 2.07 9.06 -15.59
C THR A 71 0.75 8.61 -15.00
N GLY A 72 0.53 7.29 -14.92
CA GLY A 72 -0.69 6.73 -14.36
C GLY A 72 -1.26 5.59 -15.17
N VAL A 73 -2.18 4.86 -14.57
CA VAL A 73 -2.85 3.72 -15.19
C VAL A 73 -4.28 3.63 -14.67
N ASP A 74 -5.22 3.27 -15.55
CA ASP A 74 -6.60 2.99 -15.16
C ASP A 74 -6.74 1.53 -14.74
N ILE A 75 -7.29 1.30 -13.57
CA ILE A 75 -7.43 -0.03 -12.98
C ILE A 75 -8.90 -0.32 -12.71
N ASN A 76 -9.43 -1.38 -13.32
CA ASN A 76 -10.76 -1.90 -12.96
C ASN A 76 -10.65 -2.66 -11.64
N LEU A 77 -11.41 -2.26 -10.63
CA LEU A 77 -11.28 -2.82 -9.28
C LEU A 77 -11.71 -4.29 -9.19
N VAL A 78 -12.72 -4.69 -9.95
CA VAL A 78 -13.15 -6.10 -9.99
C VAL A 78 -12.04 -6.97 -10.57
N ASP A 79 -11.49 -6.55 -11.69
CA ASP A 79 -10.38 -7.27 -12.35
C ASP A 79 -9.14 -7.30 -11.45
N PHE A 80 -8.86 -6.21 -10.76
CA PHE A 80 -7.74 -6.13 -9.83
C PHE A 80 -7.91 -7.16 -8.71
N GLY A 81 -9.08 -7.18 -8.06
CA GLY A 81 -9.37 -8.15 -7.02
C GLY A 81 -9.23 -9.59 -7.51
N ALA A 82 -9.77 -9.87 -8.70
CA ALA A 82 -9.65 -11.20 -9.32
C ALA A 82 -8.19 -11.58 -9.57
N SER A 83 -7.38 -10.64 -10.06
CA SER A 83 -5.96 -10.89 -10.36
C SER A 83 -5.11 -11.15 -9.12
N LEU A 84 -5.56 -10.67 -7.96
CA LEU A 84 -4.91 -10.93 -6.67
C LEU A 84 -5.48 -12.17 -5.97
N GLY A 85 -6.51 -12.79 -6.54
CA GLY A 85 -7.15 -13.94 -5.91
C GLY A 85 -8.01 -13.61 -4.71
N VAL A 86 -8.50 -12.37 -4.60
CA VAL A 86 -9.29 -11.91 -3.45
C VAL A 86 -10.78 -11.73 -3.79
N GLY A 87 -11.22 -12.35 -4.87
CA GLY A 87 -12.64 -12.38 -5.24
C GLY A 87 -12.98 -11.43 -6.39
N THR A 88 -14.21 -11.59 -6.87
CA THR A 88 -14.75 -10.88 -8.04
C THR A 88 -16.00 -10.08 -7.69
N GLY A 89 -16.30 -9.92 -6.40
CA GLY A 89 -17.49 -9.22 -5.94
C GLY A 89 -17.47 -7.73 -6.27
N THR A 90 -18.65 -7.13 -6.21
CA THR A 90 -18.84 -5.69 -6.33
C THR A 90 -19.42 -5.15 -5.03
N GLY A 91 -19.35 -3.85 -4.85
CA GLY A 91 -19.88 -3.19 -3.68
C GLY A 91 -18.81 -2.71 -2.72
N ARG A 92 -19.26 -2.11 -1.63
CA ARG A 92 -18.45 -1.37 -0.69
C ARG A 92 -17.44 -2.23 0.07
N ASN A 93 -17.87 -3.41 0.53
CA ASN A 93 -17.10 -4.25 1.44
C ASN A 93 -16.37 -5.38 0.74
N THR A 94 -16.09 -5.25 -0.55
CA THR A 94 -15.28 -6.23 -1.26
C THR A 94 -13.87 -6.29 -0.68
N GLN A 95 -13.22 -7.44 -0.81
CA GLN A 95 -11.86 -7.62 -0.33
C GLN A 95 -10.90 -6.62 -0.97
N ILE A 96 -11.03 -6.36 -2.27
CA ILE A 96 -10.16 -5.40 -2.95
C ILE A 96 -10.35 -3.97 -2.42
N ASN A 97 -11.59 -3.55 -2.20
CA ASN A 97 -11.86 -2.21 -1.66
C ASN A 97 -11.30 -2.07 -0.25
N ARG A 98 -11.48 -3.09 0.59
CA ARG A 98 -10.90 -3.09 1.94
C ARG A 98 -9.38 -3.10 1.92
N THR A 99 -8.78 -3.81 0.98
CA THR A 99 -7.32 -3.84 0.80
C THR A 99 -6.78 -2.46 0.45
N LEU A 100 -7.40 -1.79 -0.53
CA LEU A 100 -6.97 -0.44 -0.92
C LEU A 100 -7.23 0.59 0.17
N ALA A 101 -8.36 0.47 0.88
CA ALA A 101 -8.65 1.33 2.02
C ALA A 101 -7.62 1.14 3.15
N ARG A 102 -7.11 -0.07 3.34
CA ARG A 102 -6.03 -0.33 4.29
C ARG A 102 -4.75 0.40 3.91
N LEU A 103 -4.41 0.44 2.62
CA LEU A 103 -3.27 1.24 2.15
C LEU A 103 -3.47 2.73 2.44
N VAL A 104 -4.69 3.23 2.28
CA VAL A 104 -5.01 4.62 2.64
C VAL A 104 -4.83 4.85 4.14
N ASP A 105 -5.30 3.92 4.97
CA ASP A 105 -5.16 4.02 6.43
C ASP A 105 -3.69 4.08 6.87
N PHE A 106 -2.81 3.35 6.19
CA PHE A 106 -1.38 3.35 6.49
C PHE A 106 -0.60 4.45 5.75
N ARG A 107 -1.29 5.35 5.08
CA ARG A 107 -0.70 6.47 4.32
C ARG A 107 0.25 6.01 3.22
N LEU A 108 -0.03 4.87 2.63
CA LEU A 108 0.67 4.35 1.45
C LEU A 108 -0.13 4.60 0.17
N ALA A 109 -1.34 5.09 0.31
CA ALA A 109 -2.17 5.57 -0.79
C ALA A 109 -3.00 6.75 -0.30
N ARG A 110 -3.43 7.60 -1.21
CA ARG A 110 -4.34 8.70 -0.90
C ARG A 110 -5.24 9.01 -2.09
N ILE A 111 -6.46 9.42 -1.76
CA ILE A 111 -7.39 9.95 -2.75
C ILE A 111 -7.04 11.43 -2.95
N HIS A 112 -6.78 11.82 -4.20
CA HIS A 112 -6.46 13.19 -4.55
C HIS A 112 -7.23 13.56 -5.81
N ALA A 113 -8.14 14.54 -5.71
CA ALA A 113 -9.08 14.87 -6.79
C ALA A 113 -9.87 13.62 -7.22
N GLU A 114 -9.80 13.24 -8.49
CA GLU A 114 -10.53 12.09 -9.03
C GLU A 114 -9.64 10.87 -9.25
N HIS A 115 -8.47 10.82 -8.59
CA HIS A 115 -7.54 9.70 -8.76
C HIS A 115 -6.99 9.21 -7.41
N LEU A 116 -6.41 8.03 -7.42
CA LEU A 116 -5.73 7.43 -6.28
C LEU A 116 -4.23 7.53 -6.52
N GLU A 117 -3.51 8.14 -5.59
CA GLU A 117 -2.05 8.12 -5.60
C GLU A 117 -1.57 6.99 -4.69
N VAL A 118 -0.62 6.20 -5.19
CA VAL A 118 -0.09 5.04 -4.47
C VAL A 118 1.43 5.13 -4.38
N ALA A 119 1.96 4.92 -3.18
CA ALA A 119 3.39 4.90 -2.95
C ALA A 119 4.03 3.69 -3.65
N THR A 120 5.01 3.95 -4.49
CA THR A 120 5.81 2.90 -5.14
C THR A 120 7.10 2.61 -4.40
N THR A 121 7.45 3.48 -3.46
CA THR A 121 8.60 3.33 -2.56
C THR A 121 8.10 3.51 -1.13
N LEU A 122 8.44 2.57 -0.25
CA LEU A 122 8.06 2.59 1.15
C LEU A 122 9.28 2.95 2.01
N GLY A 123 9.07 3.80 3.01
CA GLY A 123 10.10 4.10 3.98
C GLY A 123 10.43 2.91 4.88
N PRO A 124 11.44 3.05 5.72
CA PRO A 124 11.70 2.09 6.79
C PRO A 124 10.46 1.94 7.66
N LEU A 125 10.22 0.72 8.17
CA LEU A 125 9.04 0.47 9.00
C LEU A 125 9.05 1.40 10.21
N PRO A 126 7.99 2.22 10.41
CA PRO A 126 7.92 3.15 11.54
C PRO A 126 8.02 2.42 12.89
N THR A 127 8.68 3.06 13.84
CA THR A 127 8.90 2.49 15.18
C THR A 127 7.60 2.03 15.84
N GLY A 128 6.52 2.80 15.71
CA GLY A 128 5.23 2.44 16.30
C GLY A 128 4.59 1.18 15.72
N LEU A 129 4.98 0.76 14.53
CA LEU A 129 4.47 -0.44 13.87
C LEU A 129 5.33 -1.68 14.14
N ARG A 130 6.56 -1.50 14.61
CA ARG A 130 7.49 -2.62 14.86
C ARG A 130 6.99 -3.59 15.91
N ARG A 131 6.19 -3.12 16.86
CA ARG A 131 5.58 -3.97 17.91
C ARG A 131 4.67 -5.06 17.34
N ARG A 132 4.24 -4.92 16.09
CA ARG A 132 3.41 -5.94 15.41
C ARG A 132 4.23 -7.08 14.83
N LEU A 133 5.57 -6.96 14.83
CA LEU A 133 6.45 -7.98 14.31
C LEU A 133 6.67 -9.08 15.36
N PRO A 134 6.74 -10.35 14.94
CA PRO A 134 7.22 -11.41 15.84
C PRO A 134 8.70 -11.17 16.19
N LEU A 135 9.14 -11.67 17.34
CA LEU A 135 10.49 -11.42 17.85
C LEU A 135 11.61 -11.73 16.86
N PRO A 136 11.59 -12.85 16.11
CA PRO A 136 12.66 -13.10 15.13
C PRO A 136 12.78 -12.01 14.06
N LEU A 137 11.66 -11.42 13.62
CA LEU A 137 11.68 -10.33 12.66
C LEU A 137 12.12 -9.01 13.28
N LEU A 138 11.76 -8.76 14.56
CA LEU A 138 12.28 -7.59 15.29
C LEU A 138 13.80 -7.63 15.38
N ASP A 139 14.37 -8.77 15.72
CA ASP A 139 15.81 -8.95 15.84
C ASP A 139 16.49 -8.77 14.47
N SER A 140 15.91 -9.37 13.44
CA SER A 140 16.40 -9.23 12.06
C SER A 140 16.35 -7.77 11.59
N LEU A 141 15.27 -7.05 11.91
CA LEU A 141 15.12 -5.65 11.53
C LEU A 141 16.12 -4.76 12.25
N ALA A 142 16.36 -5.00 13.54
CA ALA A 142 17.38 -4.28 14.31
C ALA A 142 18.78 -4.47 13.71
N GLU A 143 19.10 -5.70 13.29
CA GLU A 143 20.36 -5.98 12.60
C GLU A 143 20.46 -5.26 11.26
N HIS A 144 19.40 -5.29 10.47
CA HIS A 144 19.34 -4.58 9.20
C HIS A 144 19.57 -3.08 9.39
N ASP A 145 18.95 -2.48 10.40
CA ASP A 145 19.11 -1.05 10.70
C ASP A 145 20.53 -0.72 11.11
N ARG A 146 21.19 -1.59 11.89
CA ARG A 146 22.61 -1.41 12.26
C ARG A 146 23.50 -1.43 11.03
N CYS A 147 23.30 -2.38 10.13
CA CYS A 147 24.07 -2.50 8.90
C CYS A 147 23.90 -1.27 8.01
N ARG A 148 22.68 -0.74 7.90
CA ARG A 148 22.43 0.48 7.12
C ARG A 148 23.11 1.71 7.69
N ARG A 149 23.15 1.84 9.01
CA ARG A 149 23.79 2.98 9.69
C ARG A 149 25.31 2.92 9.58
N ALA A 150 25.88 1.73 9.45
CA ALA A 150 27.32 1.54 9.31
C ALA A 150 27.82 1.76 7.87
N SER A 151 26.90 1.85 6.90
CA SER A 151 27.21 2.15 5.49
C SER A 151 27.10 3.65 5.25
#